data_c80382389992163867b98d75cd8e1134
#
_entry.id   c80382389992163867b98d75cd8e1134
#
_cell.length_a   1.000
_cell.length_b   1.000
_cell.length_c   1.000
_cell.angle_alpha   90.00
_cell.angle_beta   90.00
_cell.angle_gamma   90.00
#
_symmetry.space_group_name_H-M   'P 1'
#
loop_
_entity.id
_entity.type
_entity.pdbx_description
1 polymer ?
#
loop_
_entity_poly.entity_id
_entity_poly.type
_entity_poly.pdbx_seq_one_letter_code
_entity_poly.pdbx_strand_id
1 'polypeptide(L)'
;MAEKHMFFTSESVTEGHPDKIADQISDAVLDAIIEKDPKARVACETLVTTGLVHVVGEISTSIYVDIPRVVRDTIREIGYTRAKYGFDCDTCGVLVSIDEQSADIAMGVDEALESKDGNSEINDKIGAGDQGMMFGYATNETPEYMPMPISLAHRLSRRLAEVRKNGTLTYLRPDGKTQVTVEYVDNQPKRIDTIVISTQHSPEVTQEQIKNDLKRYVIDAALPAEFIDEKTKIFINPTGRFVIGGPHGDAGLTGRKIIVDTYGGMARHGGGAFSGKDPSKVDRSAAYAARYVAKNVVAAGLADKCEVQVAYAIGVAKPVSILVDTFGTAKIAEEKIQELVSKHFDLRPAGIIEMLDLLKPHYRKTAAYGHFGRTDVDLPWERTDKADILRHEAGL
;
A
#
# COMPACT_ATOMS: atom_id res chain seq x y z
N MET A 1 -10.39 -32.73 -18.39
CA MET A 1 -10.96 -32.20 -17.13
C MET A 1 -11.80 -30.99 -17.52
N ALA A 2 -12.90 -30.68 -16.82
CA ALA A 2 -13.65 -29.45 -17.09
C ALA A 2 -12.80 -28.24 -16.70
N GLU A 3 -12.86 -27.16 -17.51
CA GLU A 3 -12.19 -25.89 -17.19
C GLU A 3 -12.69 -25.35 -15.83
N LYS A 4 -11.78 -24.95 -14.97
CA LYS A 4 -12.11 -24.37 -13.67
C LYS A 4 -12.26 -22.87 -13.81
N HIS A 5 -13.48 -22.37 -13.74
CA HIS A 5 -13.78 -20.93 -13.75
C HIS A 5 -13.81 -20.36 -12.34
N MET A 6 -13.21 -19.20 -12.16
CA MET A 6 -13.22 -18.44 -10.91
C MET A 6 -13.34 -16.95 -11.23
N PHE A 7 -14.10 -16.21 -10.41
CA PHE A 7 -14.17 -14.76 -10.47
C PHE A 7 -13.49 -14.19 -9.23
N PHE A 8 -12.57 -13.25 -9.42
CA PHE A 8 -11.93 -12.58 -8.32
C PHE A 8 -12.06 -11.06 -8.44
N THR A 9 -12.39 -10.41 -7.34
CA THR A 9 -12.70 -8.98 -7.30
C THR A 9 -11.74 -8.27 -6.35
N SER A 10 -11.17 -7.15 -6.81
CA SER A 10 -10.44 -6.22 -5.95
C SER A 10 -10.97 -4.80 -6.12
N GLU A 11 -10.86 -4.01 -5.07
CA GLU A 11 -11.22 -2.60 -5.09
C GLU A 11 -10.00 -1.70 -4.87
N SER A 12 -10.09 -0.47 -5.32
CA SER A 12 -9.18 0.62 -5.02
C SER A 12 -9.93 1.91 -4.81
N VAL A 13 -9.27 2.89 -4.22
CA VAL A 13 -9.83 4.21 -3.96
C VAL A 13 -8.88 5.31 -4.43
N THR A 14 -9.43 6.49 -4.71
CA THR A 14 -8.61 7.66 -5.03
C THR A 14 -7.92 8.24 -3.81
N GLU A 15 -6.94 9.11 -4.03
CA GLU A 15 -6.26 9.88 -2.98
C GLU A 15 -7.21 10.76 -2.14
N GLY A 16 -8.39 11.09 -2.67
CA GLY A 16 -9.39 11.90 -1.97
C GLY A 16 -10.41 11.10 -1.16
N HIS A 17 -10.32 9.77 -1.12
CA HIS A 17 -11.11 8.96 -0.20
C HIS A 17 -10.72 9.27 1.26
N PRO A 18 -11.67 9.39 2.22
CA PRO A 18 -11.38 9.81 3.59
C PRO A 18 -10.26 9.02 4.27
N ASP A 19 -10.29 7.68 4.20
CA ASP A 19 -9.23 6.86 4.78
C ASP A 19 -7.87 7.10 4.12
N LYS A 20 -7.84 7.36 2.80
CA LYS A 20 -6.58 7.66 2.09
C LYS A 20 -6.08 9.08 2.32
N ILE A 21 -6.95 10.04 2.63
CA ILE A 21 -6.52 11.35 3.14
C ILE A 21 -5.79 11.17 4.47
N ALA A 22 -6.35 10.37 5.38
CA ALA A 22 -5.74 10.08 6.68
C ALA A 22 -4.37 9.41 6.52
N ASP A 23 -4.26 8.39 5.67
CA ASP A 23 -2.99 7.71 5.37
C ASP A 23 -1.94 8.67 4.80
N GLN A 24 -2.32 9.53 3.84
CA GLN A 24 -1.41 10.50 3.23
C GLN A 24 -0.94 11.57 4.22
N ILE A 25 -1.80 12.01 5.13
CA ILE A 25 -1.41 12.96 6.19
C ILE A 25 -0.41 12.30 7.14
N SER A 26 -0.69 11.10 7.62
CA SER A 26 0.19 10.35 8.53
C SER A 26 1.57 10.11 7.92
N ASP A 27 1.64 9.73 6.64
CA ASP A 27 2.90 9.53 5.94
C ASP A 27 3.60 10.85 5.56
N ALA A 28 2.86 11.94 5.34
CA ALA A 28 3.46 13.26 5.13
C ALA A 28 4.14 13.79 6.41
N VAL A 29 3.54 13.53 7.58
CA VAL A 29 4.17 13.85 8.88
C VAL A 29 5.43 13.00 9.07
N LEU A 30 5.36 11.70 8.77
CA LEU A 30 6.51 10.80 8.84
C LEU A 30 7.65 11.28 7.94
N ASP A 31 7.39 11.57 6.66
CA ASP A 31 8.42 12.03 5.72
C ASP A 31 9.06 13.35 6.16
N ALA A 32 8.27 14.30 6.67
CA ALA A 32 8.77 15.58 7.18
C ALA A 32 9.71 15.42 8.39
N ILE A 33 9.52 14.36 9.18
CA ILE A 33 10.38 14.04 10.32
C ILE A 33 11.63 13.32 9.84
N ILE A 34 11.50 12.22 9.08
CA ILE A 34 12.62 11.38 8.64
C ILE A 34 13.61 12.16 7.77
N GLU A 35 13.15 13.11 6.98
CA GLU A 35 14.02 13.98 6.18
C GLU A 35 15.13 14.65 7.01
N LYS A 36 14.83 15.01 8.27
CA LYS A 36 15.75 15.73 9.17
C LYS A 36 16.25 14.90 10.33
N ASP A 37 15.48 13.90 10.74
CA ASP A 37 15.80 12.98 11.83
C ASP A 37 15.49 11.52 11.41
N PRO A 38 16.38 10.88 10.64
CA PRO A 38 16.18 9.51 10.14
C PRO A 38 16.02 8.45 11.23
N LYS A 39 16.41 8.77 12.47
CA LYS A 39 16.31 7.85 13.62
C LYS A 39 15.12 8.10 14.51
N ALA A 40 14.25 9.05 14.14
CA ALA A 40 13.03 9.33 14.88
C ALA A 40 12.15 8.08 15.01
N ARG A 41 11.43 8.00 16.12
CA ARG A 41 10.38 7.00 16.34
C ARG A 41 9.04 7.65 16.10
N VAL A 42 8.28 7.12 15.12
CA VAL A 42 7.02 7.71 14.68
C VAL A 42 5.94 6.64 14.60
N ALA A 43 4.87 6.88 15.33
CA ALA A 43 3.59 6.19 15.20
C ALA A 43 2.52 7.29 15.12
N CYS A 44 2.16 7.69 13.90
CA CYS A 44 1.28 8.81 13.62
C CYS A 44 -0.01 8.33 12.97
N GLU A 45 -1.13 8.59 13.60
CA GLU A 45 -2.44 8.25 13.11
C GLU A 45 -3.26 9.52 12.89
N THR A 46 -4.18 9.49 11.94
CA THR A 46 -5.00 10.63 11.58
C THR A 46 -6.45 10.21 11.47
N LEU A 47 -7.34 11.03 12.03
CA LEU A 47 -8.78 10.99 11.79
C LEU A 47 -9.18 12.20 10.98
N VAL A 48 -10.02 12.01 9.97
CA VAL A 48 -10.65 13.10 9.19
C VAL A 48 -12.16 12.95 9.20
N THR A 49 -12.86 14.07 9.32
CA THR A 49 -14.32 14.13 9.23
C THR A 49 -14.74 15.52 8.72
N THR A 50 -16.03 15.83 8.71
CA THR A 50 -16.54 17.14 8.26
C THR A 50 -15.82 18.29 8.96
N GLY A 51 -15.06 19.07 8.21
CA GLY A 51 -14.38 20.27 8.70
C GLY A 51 -13.28 20.07 9.75
N LEU A 52 -12.84 18.80 10.01
CA LEU A 52 -11.89 18.49 11.08
C LEU A 52 -10.86 17.44 10.67
N VAL A 53 -9.62 17.69 11.06
CA VAL A 53 -8.53 16.71 11.08
C VAL A 53 -8.01 16.60 12.51
N HIS A 54 -7.83 15.38 13.01
CA HIS A 54 -7.16 15.12 14.27
C HIS A 54 -5.98 14.18 14.04
N VAL A 55 -4.77 14.68 14.32
CA VAL A 55 -3.53 13.91 14.25
C VAL A 55 -3.19 13.47 15.67
N VAL A 56 -3.00 12.16 15.86
CA VAL A 56 -2.74 11.55 17.18
C VAL A 56 -1.56 10.57 17.05
N GLY A 57 -0.97 10.20 18.18
CA GLY A 57 0.06 9.15 18.22
C GLY A 57 1.25 9.50 19.09
N GLU A 58 2.33 8.74 18.91
CA GLU A 58 3.58 8.86 19.66
C GLU A 58 4.72 9.18 18.70
N ILE A 59 5.42 10.29 18.97
CA ILE A 59 6.57 10.74 18.17
C ILE A 59 7.72 11.15 19.10
N SER A 60 8.85 10.44 18.96
CA SER A 60 10.12 10.81 19.61
C SER A 60 11.10 11.27 18.54
N THR A 61 11.41 12.55 18.54
CA THR A 61 12.30 13.18 17.56
C THR A 61 13.05 14.37 18.16
N SER A 62 14.21 14.68 17.61
CA SER A 62 15.04 15.83 18.01
C SER A 62 14.64 17.14 17.31
N ILE A 63 13.70 17.08 16.37
CA ILE A 63 13.33 18.23 15.52
C ILE A 63 11.89 18.69 15.74
N TYR A 64 11.61 19.93 15.34
CA TYR A 64 10.25 20.47 15.27
C TYR A 64 9.68 20.31 13.85
N VAL A 65 8.43 19.85 13.76
CA VAL A 65 7.63 19.84 12.53
C VAL A 65 6.32 20.59 12.77
N ASP A 66 5.99 21.50 11.86
CA ASP A 66 4.69 22.19 11.84
C ASP A 66 3.63 21.24 11.26
N ILE A 67 3.12 20.35 12.11
CA ILE A 67 2.10 19.35 11.71
C ILE A 67 0.86 19.99 11.09
N PRO A 68 0.26 21.07 11.64
CA PRO A 68 -0.87 21.74 10.99
C PRO A 68 -0.58 22.20 9.55
N ARG A 69 0.61 22.68 9.28
CA ARG A 69 1.02 23.06 7.93
C ARG A 69 1.13 21.86 7.00
N VAL A 70 1.77 20.78 7.44
CA VAL A 70 1.87 19.51 6.68
C VAL A 70 0.48 18.98 6.34
N VAL A 71 -0.45 18.99 7.29
CA VAL A 71 -1.85 18.60 7.08
C VAL A 71 -2.50 19.42 5.98
N ARG A 72 -2.45 20.75 6.09
CA ARG A 72 -3.09 21.66 5.12
C ARG A 72 -2.50 21.52 3.72
N ASP A 73 -1.18 21.41 3.61
CA ASP A 73 -0.50 21.24 2.33
C ASP A 73 -0.88 19.90 1.68
N THR A 74 -0.99 18.83 2.46
CA THR A 74 -1.46 17.52 1.97
C THR A 74 -2.89 17.58 1.45
N ILE A 75 -3.81 18.19 2.19
CA ILE A 75 -5.22 18.35 1.78
C ILE A 75 -5.33 19.19 0.50
N ARG A 76 -4.52 20.26 0.39
CA ARG A 76 -4.47 21.13 -0.79
C ARG A 76 -4.03 20.37 -2.03
N GLU A 77 -2.98 19.57 -1.93
CA GLU A 77 -2.47 18.77 -3.05
C GLU A 77 -3.44 17.68 -3.50
N ILE A 78 -4.20 17.09 -2.57
CA ILE A 78 -5.29 16.16 -2.90
C ILE A 78 -6.40 16.87 -3.69
N GLY A 79 -6.65 18.14 -3.41
CA GLY A 79 -7.60 18.98 -4.16
C GLY A 79 -8.85 19.36 -3.38
N TYR A 80 -8.88 19.25 -2.06
CA TYR A 80 -9.92 19.83 -1.21
C TYR A 80 -9.58 21.29 -0.90
N THR A 81 -9.94 22.16 -1.83
CA THR A 81 -9.57 23.59 -1.84
C THR A 81 -10.78 24.54 -1.77
N ARG A 82 -11.96 24.02 -1.47
CA ARG A 82 -13.21 24.81 -1.45
C ARG A 82 -14.08 24.42 -0.27
N ALA A 83 -14.41 25.39 0.58
CA ALA A 83 -15.25 25.21 1.76
C ALA A 83 -16.62 24.55 1.45
N LYS A 84 -17.16 24.77 0.24
CA LYS A 84 -18.44 24.16 -0.19
C LYS A 84 -18.42 22.63 -0.27
N TYR A 85 -17.24 22.01 -0.17
CA TYR A 85 -17.13 20.55 -0.10
C TYR A 85 -17.31 20.00 1.32
N GLY A 86 -17.51 20.90 2.31
CA GLY A 86 -17.61 20.54 3.73
C GLY A 86 -16.27 20.11 4.36
N PHE A 87 -15.19 20.19 3.59
CA PHE A 87 -13.82 19.90 4.00
C PHE A 87 -12.87 20.62 3.03
N ASP A 88 -11.95 21.44 3.54
CA ASP A 88 -10.96 22.13 2.73
C ASP A 88 -9.69 22.48 3.53
N CYS A 89 -8.60 22.69 2.81
CA CYS A 89 -7.27 22.89 3.37
C CYS A 89 -7.12 24.17 4.20
N ASP A 90 -7.91 25.22 3.95
CA ASP A 90 -7.73 26.52 4.59
C ASP A 90 -8.59 26.67 5.83
N THR A 91 -9.82 26.11 5.83
CA THR A 91 -10.81 26.34 6.89
C THR A 91 -11.04 25.15 7.82
N CYS A 92 -10.57 23.94 7.50
CA CYS A 92 -10.71 22.79 8.42
C CYS A 92 -9.98 23.05 9.75
N GLY A 93 -10.58 22.60 10.85
CA GLY A 93 -9.91 22.54 12.15
C GLY A 93 -8.80 21.48 12.09
N VAL A 94 -7.66 21.78 12.70
CA VAL A 94 -6.57 20.80 12.85
C VAL A 94 -6.24 20.68 14.33
N LEU A 95 -6.49 19.50 14.91
CA LEU A 95 -6.10 19.14 16.27
C LEU A 95 -4.88 18.22 16.22
N VAL A 96 -3.99 18.40 17.19
CA VAL A 96 -2.77 17.58 17.33
C VAL A 96 -2.68 17.13 18.78
N SER A 97 -2.62 15.81 18.98
CA SER A 97 -2.45 15.15 20.27
C SER A 97 -1.34 14.12 20.13
N ILE A 98 -0.10 14.58 20.27
CA ILE A 98 1.11 13.77 20.12
C ILE A 98 1.81 13.69 21.47
N ASP A 99 2.12 12.47 21.89
CA ASP A 99 2.93 12.16 23.07
C ASP A 99 4.30 11.61 22.67
N GLU A 100 5.22 11.48 23.64
CA GLU A 100 6.49 10.77 23.42
C GLU A 100 6.28 9.26 23.49
N GLN A 101 7.13 8.50 22.78
CA GLN A 101 7.10 7.03 22.88
C GLN A 101 7.39 6.57 24.31
N SER A 102 6.63 5.55 24.78
CA SER A 102 6.86 4.93 26.08
C SER A 102 8.29 4.41 26.24
N ALA A 103 8.93 4.73 27.38
CA ALA A 103 10.26 4.25 27.72
C ALA A 103 10.31 2.71 27.82
N ASP A 104 9.22 2.06 28.23
CA ASP A 104 9.15 0.60 28.35
C ASP A 104 9.21 -0.07 26.97
N ILE A 105 8.58 0.52 25.95
CA ILE A 105 8.65 0.04 24.58
C ILE A 105 10.06 0.27 24.00
N ALA A 106 10.65 1.43 24.25
CA ALA A 106 11.99 1.78 23.77
C ALA A 106 13.05 0.78 24.25
N MET A 107 13.01 0.35 25.50
CA MET A 107 13.96 -0.63 26.06
C MET A 107 14.00 -1.97 25.32
N GLY A 108 12.89 -2.42 24.78
CA GLY A 108 12.80 -3.69 24.04
C GLY A 108 13.25 -3.56 22.58
N VAL A 109 13.10 -2.37 22.00
CA VAL A 109 13.40 -2.09 20.58
C VAL A 109 14.85 -1.67 20.37
N ASP A 110 15.38 -0.84 21.26
CA ASP A 110 16.73 -0.24 21.09
C ASP A 110 17.85 -1.24 21.40
N GLU A 111 17.60 -2.29 22.18
CA GLU A 111 18.54 -3.37 22.44
C GLU A 111 17.84 -4.73 22.43
N ALA A 112 18.05 -5.49 21.34
CA ALA A 112 17.48 -6.81 21.15
C ALA A 112 17.96 -7.85 22.18
N LEU A 113 17.18 -8.90 22.37
CA LEU A 113 17.51 -10.01 23.27
C LEU A 113 18.86 -10.64 22.91
N GLU A 114 19.12 -10.85 21.62
CA GLU A 114 20.38 -11.42 21.10
C GLU A 114 21.60 -10.55 21.46
N SER A 115 21.45 -9.23 21.50
CA SER A 115 22.53 -8.31 21.91
C SER A 115 22.83 -8.46 23.40
N LYS A 116 21.82 -8.65 24.25
CA LYS A 116 21.96 -8.85 25.71
C LYS A 116 22.67 -10.15 26.05
N ASP A 117 22.51 -11.18 25.23
CA ASP A 117 23.14 -12.49 25.42
C ASP A 117 24.61 -12.54 24.94
N GLY A 118 25.17 -11.42 24.46
CA GLY A 118 26.59 -11.26 24.15
C GLY A 118 27.03 -11.89 22.81
N ASN A 119 26.11 -12.31 21.96
CA ASN A 119 26.36 -12.93 20.65
C ASN A 119 25.81 -12.02 19.56
N SER A 120 26.37 -10.81 19.37
CA SER A 120 25.78 -9.81 18.50
C SER A 120 26.56 -9.61 17.21
N GLU A 121 25.98 -10.04 16.10
CA GLU A 121 26.21 -9.43 14.79
C GLU A 121 25.64 -7.99 14.79
N ILE A 122 26.12 -7.15 13.86
CA ILE A 122 25.70 -5.74 13.83
C ILE A 122 24.17 -5.58 13.67
N ASN A 123 23.52 -6.50 12.95
CA ASN A 123 22.09 -6.50 12.70
C ASN A 123 21.24 -7.17 13.80
N ASP A 124 21.87 -7.78 14.80
CA ASP A 124 21.19 -8.32 15.99
C ASP A 124 20.94 -7.27 17.07
N LYS A 125 21.31 -5.99 16.84
CA LYS A 125 21.21 -4.94 17.85
C LYS A 125 19.80 -4.42 18.08
N ILE A 126 19.00 -4.35 17.01
CA ILE A 126 17.65 -3.79 17.05
C ILE A 126 16.63 -4.93 17.06
N GLY A 127 15.81 -5.00 18.10
CA GLY A 127 14.69 -5.93 18.17
C GLY A 127 13.48 -5.47 17.38
N ALA A 128 12.57 -6.39 17.05
CA ALA A 128 11.30 -6.03 16.46
C ALA A 128 10.49 -5.13 17.39
N GLY A 129 9.88 -4.08 16.84
CA GLY A 129 9.11 -3.09 17.61
C GLY A 129 7.79 -3.62 18.16
N ASP A 130 7.32 -4.75 17.65
CA ASP A 130 6.12 -5.45 18.12
C ASP A 130 6.20 -6.93 17.72
N GLN A 131 5.31 -7.73 18.31
CA GLN A 131 4.98 -9.05 17.80
C GLN A 131 4.09 -8.92 16.56
N GLY A 132 4.10 -9.90 15.67
CA GLY A 132 3.17 -9.93 14.55
C GLY A 132 3.61 -10.88 13.45
N MET A 133 2.74 -11.01 12.46
CA MET A 133 3.02 -11.72 11.21
C MET A 133 2.77 -10.79 10.02
N MET A 134 3.65 -10.81 9.04
CA MET A 134 3.59 -10.00 7.84
C MET A 134 3.66 -10.88 6.61
N PHE A 135 2.99 -10.45 5.54
CA PHE A 135 2.92 -11.20 4.30
C PHE A 135 3.44 -10.38 3.14
N GLY A 136 4.17 -11.05 2.25
CA GLY A 136 4.52 -10.57 0.92
C GLY A 136 3.98 -11.51 -0.13
N TYR A 137 3.64 -10.99 -1.30
CA TYR A 137 3.10 -11.78 -2.40
C TYR A 137 3.60 -11.28 -3.76
N ALA A 138 3.75 -12.19 -4.70
CA ALA A 138 3.98 -11.88 -6.10
C ALA A 138 3.36 -12.96 -7.00
N THR A 139 2.97 -12.57 -8.19
CA THR A 139 2.48 -13.46 -9.25
C THR A 139 2.93 -12.93 -10.61
N ASN A 140 3.09 -13.81 -11.58
CA ASN A 140 3.47 -13.43 -12.95
C ASN A 140 2.29 -12.96 -13.82
N GLU A 141 1.14 -12.63 -13.21
CA GLU A 141 -0.07 -12.21 -13.92
C GLU A 141 0.06 -10.84 -14.59
N THR A 142 0.91 -9.97 -14.06
CA THR A 142 1.15 -8.62 -14.58
C THR A 142 2.66 -8.33 -14.64
N PRO A 143 3.12 -7.38 -15.47
CA PRO A 143 4.54 -7.02 -15.55
C PRO A 143 5.14 -6.53 -14.22
N GLU A 144 4.33 -5.94 -13.35
CA GLU A 144 4.71 -5.49 -12.01
C GLU A 144 4.68 -6.61 -10.96
N TYR A 145 4.34 -7.84 -11.35
CA TYR A 145 4.22 -9.01 -10.48
C TYR A 145 3.12 -8.86 -9.41
N MET A 146 2.00 -8.24 -9.79
CA MET A 146 0.81 -8.06 -8.95
C MET A 146 -0.36 -8.89 -9.44
N PRO A 147 -1.32 -9.24 -8.55
CA PRO A 147 -2.61 -9.78 -8.99
C PRO A 147 -3.33 -8.80 -9.92
N MET A 148 -3.85 -9.32 -11.03
CA MET A 148 -4.49 -8.48 -12.06
C MET A 148 -5.66 -7.63 -11.53
N PRO A 149 -6.59 -8.13 -10.70
CA PRO A 149 -7.72 -7.33 -10.25
C PRO A 149 -7.32 -6.05 -9.51
N ILE A 150 -6.38 -6.13 -8.56
CA ILE A 150 -5.94 -4.96 -7.80
C ILE A 150 -5.08 -4.01 -8.65
N SER A 151 -4.23 -4.55 -9.54
CA SER A 151 -3.45 -3.74 -10.48
C SER A 151 -4.38 -2.89 -11.35
N LEU A 152 -5.41 -3.50 -11.93
CA LEU A 152 -6.37 -2.78 -12.78
C LEU A 152 -7.23 -1.79 -11.98
N ALA A 153 -7.65 -2.13 -10.77
CA ALA A 153 -8.37 -1.21 -9.89
C ALA A 153 -7.53 0.03 -9.54
N HIS A 154 -6.24 -0.14 -9.23
CA HIS A 154 -5.32 0.97 -9.00
C HIS A 154 -5.13 1.85 -10.24
N ARG A 155 -4.98 1.25 -11.42
CA ARG A 155 -4.87 2.00 -12.69
C ARG A 155 -6.09 2.89 -12.93
N LEU A 156 -7.30 2.36 -12.69
CA LEU A 156 -8.54 3.14 -12.79
C LEU A 156 -8.58 4.30 -11.79
N SER A 157 -8.30 4.05 -10.50
CA SER A 157 -8.32 5.07 -9.46
C SER A 157 -7.30 6.17 -9.71
N ARG A 158 -6.09 5.81 -10.16
CA ARG A 158 -5.04 6.77 -10.52
C ARG A 158 -5.45 7.60 -11.73
N ARG A 159 -5.97 6.95 -12.77
CA ARG A 159 -6.44 7.65 -13.97
C ARG A 159 -7.59 8.61 -13.68
N LEU A 160 -8.51 8.21 -12.78
CA LEU A 160 -9.60 9.07 -12.33
C LEU A 160 -9.09 10.36 -11.66
N ALA A 161 -8.08 10.25 -10.79
CA ALA A 161 -7.45 11.42 -10.18
C ALA A 161 -6.66 12.27 -11.20
N GLU A 162 -5.98 11.64 -12.13
CA GLU A 162 -5.22 12.32 -13.19
C GLU A 162 -6.12 13.20 -14.07
N VAL A 163 -7.23 12.66 -14.59
CA VAL A 163 -8.14 13.43 -15.45
C VAL A 163 -8.85 14.57 -14.72
N ARG A 164 -8.99 14.46 -13.40
CA ARG A 164 -9.45 15.55 -12.54
C ARG A 164 -8.38 16.64 -12.39
N LYS A 165 -7.15 16.24 -12.03
CA LYS A 165 -6.05 17.17 -11.72
C LYS A 165 -5.53 17.93 -12.95
N ASN A 166 -5.48 17.28 -14.11
CA ASN A 166 -5.04 17.91 -15.35
C ASN A 166 -6.13 18.73 -16.06
N GLY A 167 -7.34 18.79 -15.50
CA GLY A 167 -8.44 19.58 -16.02
C GLY A 167 -9.21 18.96 -17.20
N THR A 168 -8.95 17.70 -17.56
CA THR A 168 -9.72 16.99 -18.60
C THR A 168 -11.18 16.86 -18.20
N LEU A 169 -11.45 16.48 -16.94
CA LEU A 169 -12.81 16.35 -16.40
C LEU A 169 -12.97 17.25 -15.16
N THR A 170 -13.24 18.54 -15.38
CA THR A 170 -13.27 19.59 -14.33
C THR A 170 -14.42 19.46 -13.33
N TYR A 171 -15.43 18.67 -13.64
CA TYR A 171 -16.57 18.43 -12.76
C TYR A 171 -16.29 17.32 -11.71
N LEU A 172 -15.22 16.54 -11.87
CA LEU A 172 -14.84 15.53 -10.88
C LEU A 172 -14.37 16.18 -9.57
N ARG A 173 -14.62 15.47 -8.47
CA ARG A 173 -14.17 15.82 -7.12
C ARG A 173 -13.19 14.76 -6.63
N PRO A 174 -12.45 15.02 -5.52
CA PRO A 174 -11.34 14.15 -5.13
C PRO A 174 -11.74 12.72 -4.73
N ASP A 175 -12.93 12.51 -4.16
CA ASP A 175 -13.36 11.19 -3.67
C ASP A 175 -13.84 10.27 -4.80
N GLY A 176 -13.41 9.01 -4.74
CA GLY A 176 -13.82 8.00 -5.69
C GLY A 176 -13.35 6.61 -5.32
N LYS A 177 -14.06 5.61 -5.84
CA LYS A 177 -13.77 4.19 -5.68
C LYS A 177 -13.82 3.49 -7.02
N THR A 178 -13.00 2.47 -7.18
CA THR A 178 -13.00 1.58 -8.34
C THR A 178 -12.99 0.13 -7.90
N GLN A 179 -13.60 -0.73 -8.67
CA GLN A 179 -13.59 -2.17 -8.42
C GLN A 179 -13.51 -2.89 -9.75
N VAL A 180 -12.70 -3.94 -9.81
CA VAL A 180 -12.54 -4.78 -10.99
C VAL A 180 -12.70 -6.24 -10.62
N THR A 181 -13.57 -6.94 -11.36
CA THR A 181 -13.71 -8.39 -11.28
C THR A 181 -13.07 -9.00 -12.52
N VAL A 182 -12.12 -9.90 -12.32
CA VAL A 182 -11.45 -10.67 -13.38
C VAL A 182 -11.94 -12.11 -13.34
N GLU A 183 -12.30 -12.64 -14.52
CA GLU A 183 -12.55 -14.05 -14.72
C GLU A 183 -11.21 -14.78 -14.95
N TYR A 184 -10.99 -15.83 -14.18
CA TYR A 184 -9.88 -16.75 -14.30
C TYR A 184 -10.34 -18.10 -14.86
N VAL A 185 -9.58 -18.64 -15.78
CA VAL A 185 -9.75 -20.00 -16.27
C VAL A 185 -8.45 -20.78 -16.00
N ASP A 186 -8.54 -21.88 -15.28
CA ASP A 186 -7.39 -22.68 -14.86
C ASP A 186 -6.28 -21.85 -14.17
N ASN A 187 -6.68 -20.95 -13.27
CA ASN A 187 -5.87 -20.01 -12.54
C ASN A 187 -5.13 -18.94 -13.39
N GLN A 188 -5.49 -18.78 -14.67
CA GLN A 188 -4.97 -17.71 -15.52
C GLN A 188 -6.04 -16.64 -15.77
N PRO A 189 -5.69 -15.35 -15.66
CA PRO A 189 -6.64 -14.26 -15.95
C PRO A 189 -7.05 -14.32 -17.42
N LYS A 190 -8.36 -14.28 -17.67
CA LYS A 190 -8.93 -14.46 -19.00
C LYS A 190 -9.58 -13.19 -19.56
N ARG A 191 -10.40 -12.51 -18.76
CA ARG A 191 -11.14 -11.31 -19.15
C ARG A 191 -11.59 -10.51 -17.92
N ILE A 192 -11.91 -9.27 -18.14
CA ILE A 192 -12.58 -8.43 -17.14
C ILE A 192 -14.08 -8.70 -17.23
N ASP A 193 -14.67 -9.22 -16.16
CA ASP A 193 -16.11 -9.47 -16.10
C ASP A 193 -16.89 -8.22 -15.72
N THR A 194 -16.40 -7.48 -14.71
CA THR A 194 -17.13 -6.33 -14.16
C THR A 194 -16.20 -5.20 -13.79
N ILE A 195 -16.59 -3.98 -14.14
CA ILE A 195 -15.94 -2.72 -13.74
C ILE A 195 -16.98 -1.88 -12.98
N VAL A 196 -16.63 -1.41 -11.79
CA VAL A 196 -17.44 -0.45 -11.03
C VAL A 196 -16.62 0.79 -10.77
N ILE A 197 -17.16 1.98 -11.06
CA ILE A 197 -16.56 3.27 -10.71
C ILE A 197 -17.64 4.10 -10.00
N SER A 198 -17.30 4.54 -8.78
CA SER A 198 -18.07 5.54 -8.05
C SER A 198 -17.19 6.77 -7.86
N THR A 199 -17.61 7.92 -8.37
CA THR A 199 -16.83 9.15 -8.29
C THR A 199 -17.67 10.34 -7.89
N GLN A 200 -17.15 11.12 -6.96
CA GLN A 200 -17.73 12.38 -6.56
C GLN A 200 -17.66 13.40 -7.72
N HIS A 201 -18.73 14.17 -7.90
CA HIS A 201 -18.86 15.11 -9.02
C HIS A 201 -19.62 16.38 -8.62
N SER A 202 -19.54 17.41 -9.46
CA SER A 202 -20.34 18.62 -9.31
C SER A 202 -21.83 18.35 -9.59
N PRO A 203 -22.75 19.11 -8.99
CA PRO A 203 -24.18 18.88 -9.17
C PRO A 203 -24.70 19.19 -10.56
N GLU A 204 -23.94 19.93 -11.38
CA GLU A 204 -24.38 20.43 -12.69
C GLU A 204 -24.21 19.43 -13.82
N VAL A 205 -23.33 18.40 -13.65
CA VAL A 205 -23.07 17.39 -14.68
C VAL A 205 -24.14 16.29 -14.70
N THR A 206 -24.51 15.83 -15.87
CA THR A 206 -25.48 14.74 -16.02
C THR A 206 -24.82 13.37 -15.86
N GLN A 207 -25.60 12.37 -15.42
CA GLN A 207 -25.11 10.99 -15.31
C GLN A 207 -24.70 10.39 -16.65
N GLU A 208 -25.39 10.76 -17.72
CA GLU A 208 -25.04 10.34 -19.07
C GLU A 208 -23.67 10.86 -19.50
N GLN A 209 -23.38 12.15 -19.25
CA GLN A 209 -22.08 12.74 -19.52
C GLN A 209 -21.00 12.04 -18.70
N ILE A 210 -21.21 11.82 -17.40
CA ILE A 210 -20.25 11.10 -16.54
C ILE A 210 -19.94 9.72 -17.11
N LYS A 211 -20.97 8.95 -17.52
CA LYS A 211 -20.78 7.60 -18.08
C LYS A 211 -19.95 7.63 -19.37
N ASN A 212 -20.26 8.52 -20.29
CA ASN A 212 -19.55 8.62 -21.58
C ASN A 212 -18.11 9.07 -21.38
N ASP A 213 -17.88 10.08 -20.52
CA ASP A 213 -16.56 10.61 -20.25
C ASP A 213 -15.67 9.61 -19.51
N LEU A 214 -16.20 8.94 -18.48
CA LEU A 214 -15.41 7.93 -17.73
C LEU A 214 -15.11 6.72 -18.58
N LYS A 215 -16.03 6.29 -19.46
CA LYS A 215 -15.71 5.24 -20.41
C LYS A 215 -14.52 5.63 -21.28
N ARG A 216 -14.58 6.79 -21.91
CA ARG A 216 -13.56 7.27 -22.86
C ARG A 216 -12.24 7.62 -22.20
N TYR A 217 -12.25 8.43 -21.14
CA TYR A 217 -11.04 9.04 -20.58
C TYR A 217 -10.42 8.25 -19.42
N VAL A 218 -11.18 7.33 -18.82
CA VAL A 218 -10.72 6.52 -17.68
C VAL A 218 -10.61 5.06 -18.05
N ILE A 219 -11.71 4.39 -18.44
CA ILE A 219 -11.72 2.95 -18.70
C ILE A 219 -10.88 2.60 -19.91
N ASP A 220 -11.22 3.16 -21.08
CA ASP A 220 -10.56 2.86 -22.36
C ASP A 220 -9.09 3.32 -22.37
N ALA A 221 -8.72 4.28 -21.52
CA ALA A 221 -7.34 4.78 -21.40
C ALA A 221 -6.47 4.02 -20.39
N ALA A 222 -7.07 3.38 -19.37
CA ALA A 222 -6.32 2.76 -18.28
C ALA A 222 -6.28 1.23 -18.34
N LEU A 223 -7.27 0.60 -18.99
CA LEU A 223 -7.39 -0.86 -19.04
C LEU A 223 -6.97 -1.43 -20.38
N PRO A 224 -6.34 -2.61 -20.41
CA PRO A 224 -5.96 -3.27 -21.64
C PRO A 224 -7.20 -3.77 -22.38
N ALA A 225 -7.34 -3.35 -23.65
CA ALA A 225 -8.53 -3.60 -24.46
C ALA A 225 -8.78 -5.10 -24.72
N GLU A 226 -7.72 -5.90 -24.74
CA GLU A 226 -7.77 -7.36 -24.95
C GLU A 226 -8.47 -8.13 -23.82
N PHE A 227 -8.63 -7.53 -22.65
CA PHE A 227 -9.35 -8.11 -21.52
C PHE A 227 -10.81 -7.63 -21.42
N ILE A 228 -11.24 -6.69 -22.27
CA ILE A 228 -12.61 -6.15 -22.29
C ILE A 228 -13.35 -6.72 -23.50
N ASP A 229 -14.53 -7.28 -23.28
CA ASP A 229 -15.40 -7.82 -24.32
C ASP A 229 -16.84 -7.32 -24.19
N GLU A 230 -17.72 -7.78 -25.10
CA GLU A 230 -19.16 -7.41 -25.12
C GLU A 230 -19.93 -7.87 -23.85
N LYS A 231 -19.38 -8.83 -23.11
CA LYS A 231 -19.98 -9.35 -21.88
C LYS A 231 -19.51 -8.59 -20.63
N THR A 232 -18.52 -7.72 -20.77
CA THR A 232 -17.99 -6.91 -19.66
C THR A 232 -19.05 -5.94 -19.15
N LYS A 233 -19.41 -6.05 -17.89
CA LYS A 233 -20.41 -5.19 -17.22
C LYS A 233 -19.71 -3.93 -16.68
N ILE A 234 -20.28 -2.76 -16.98
CA ILE A 234 -19.72 -1.48 -16.53
C ILE A 234 -20.78 -0.72 -15.73
N PHE A 235 -20.47 -0.45 -14.45
CA PHE A 235 -21.32 0.31 -13.54
C PHE A 235 -20.62 1.61 -13.16
N ILE A 236 -21.22 2.75 -13.52
CA ILE A 236 -20.71 4.08 -13.20
C ILE A 236 -21.75 4.81 -12.39
N ASN A 237 -21.39 5.21 -11.14
CA ASN A 237 -22.30 5.82 -10.18
C ASN A 237 -23.68 5.12 -10.16
N PRO A 238 -23.76 3.83 -9.82
CA PRO A 238 -24.99 3.06 -9.94
C PRO A 238 -26.13 3.59 -9.06
N THR A 239 -25.81 4.34 -7.98
CA THR A 239 -26.79 5.03 -7.14
C THR A 239 -27.29 6.36 -7.73
N GLY A 240 -26.72 6.81 -8.86
CA GLY A 240 -27.06 8.02 -9.60
C GLY A 240 -26.24 9.23 -9.17
N ARG A 241 -26.46 9.80 -8.00
CA ARG A 241 -25.86 11.06 -7.56
C ARG A 241 -24.81 10.86 -6.48
N PHE A 242 -23.58 11.39 -6.72
CA PHE A 242 -22.49 11.38 -5.73
C PHE A 242 -21.85 12.79 -5.64
N VAL A 243 -22.59 13.72 -5.06
CA VAL A 243 -22.14 15.12 -4.88
C VAL A 243 -21.54 15.34 -3.50
N ILE A 244 -22.15 14.76 -2.45
CA ILE A 244 -21.60 14.76 -1.10
C ILE A 244 -20.65 13.56 -0.99
N GLY A 245 -19.39 13.81 -0.67
CA GLY A 245 -18.32 12.81 -0.54
C GLY A 245 -17.12 13.38 0.20
N GLY A 246 -16.03 12.59 0.24
CA GLY A 246 -14.89 12.91 1.07
C GLY A 246 -15.22 12.92 2.56
N PRO A 247 -14.45 13.61 3.42
CA PRO A 247 -14.69 13.66 4.85
C PRO A 247 -16.05 14.26 5.27
N HIS A 248 -16.73 14.96 4.36
CA HIS A 248 -18.09 15.42 4.58
C HIS A 248 -19.13 14.30 4.46
N GLY A 249 -18.84 13.29 3.66
CA GLY A 249 -19.74 12.14 3.45
C GLY A 249 -19.52 11.02 4.46
N ASP A 250 -18.26 10.76 4.80
CA ASP A 250 -17.85 9.68 5.73
C ASP A 250 -16.53 10.02 6.41
N ALA A 251 -16.34 9.59 7.65
CA ALA A 251 -15.09 9.77 8.36
C ALA A 251 -14.01 8.83 7.84
N GLY A 252 -12.75 9.29 7.87
CA GLY A 252 -11.58 8.49 7.54
C GLY A 252 -10.61 8.33 8.69
N LEU A 253 -9.91 7.20 8.69
CA LEU A 253 -8.87 6.89 9.67
C LEU A 253 -7.67 6.23 8.97
N THR A 254 -6.47 6.50 9.49
CA THR A 254 -5.25 5.81 9.07
C THR A 254 -5.39 4.29 9.26
N GLY A 255 -4.96 3.52 8.25
CA GLY A 255 -4.90 2.07 8.34
C GLY A 255 -6.23 1.34 8.14
N ARG A 256 -7.25 1.98 7.51
CA ARG A 256 -8.53 1.34 7.20
C ARG A 256 -8.66 0.86 5.76
N LYS A 257 -7.59 0.94 4.97
CA LYS A 257 -7.54 0.45 3.57
C LYS A 257 -6.40 -0.53 3.32
N ILE A 258 -6.08 -1.36 4.33
CA ILE A 258 -4.92 -2.26 4.33
C ILE A 258 -4.94 -3.29 3.20
N ILE A 259 -6.10 -3.70 2.74
CA ILE A 259 -6.24 -4.63 1.61
C ILE A 259 -6.03 -3.91 0.27
N VAL A 260 -6.50 -2.67 0.14
CA VAL A 260 -6.20 -1.78 -1.00
C VAL A 260 -4.70 -1.46 -1.05
N ASP A 261 -4.07 -1.25 0.10
CA ASP A 261 -2.64 -0.95 0.21
C ASP A 261 -1.74 -2.11 -0.22
N THR A 262 -2.25 -3.35 -0.21
CA THR A 262 -1.49 -4.57 -0.45
C THR A 262 -1.91 -5.27 -1.74
N TYR A 263 -2.60 -6.41 -1.66
CA TYR A 263 -2.82 -7.31 -2.81
C TYR A 263 -4.29 -7.48 -3.19
N GLY A 264 -5.19 -6.60 -2.72
CA GLY A 264 -6.61 -6.62 -3.07
C GLY A 264 -7.35 -7.88 -2.64
N GLY A 265 -6.86 -8.59 -1.63
CA GLY A 265 -7.45 -9.81 -1.09
C GLY A 265 -6.91 -11.11 -1.71
N MET A 266 -6.00 -11.05 -2.68
CA MET A 266 -5.42 -12.25 -3.31
C MET A 266 -4.44 -12.97 -2.36
N ALA A 267 -3.73 -12.23 -1.52
CA ALA A 267 -2.81 -12.75 -0.51
C ALA A 267 -3.40 -12.62 0.89
N ARG A 268 -2.83 -13.38 1.83
CA ARG A 268 -3.09 -13.19 3.26
C ARG A 268 -2.59 -11.83 3.74
N HIS A 269 -3.10 -11.37 4.87
CA HIS A 269 -2.70 -10.12 5.52
C HIS A 269 -2.54 -10.32 7.03
N GLY A 270 -1.49 -9.75 7.61
CA GLY A 270 -1.23 -9.85 9.04
C GLY A 270 -2.05 -8.90 9.93
N GLY A 271 -2.73 -7.91 9.32
CA GLY A 271 -3.57 -6.93 10.00
C GLY A 271 -2.88 -5.59 10.28
N GLY A 272 -1.55 -5.49 10.18
CA GLY A 272 -0.79 -4.26 10.42
C GLY A 272 -1.00 -3.21 9.33
N ALA A 273 -1.27 -1.96 9.71
CA ALA A 273 -1.29 -0.81 8.82
C ALA A 273 0.14 -0.29 8.59
N PHE A 274 0.36 0.37 7.44
CA PHE A 274 1.68 0.90 7.06
C PHE A 274 1.83 2.39 7.38
N SER A 275 0.88 3.21 6.93
CA SER A 275 0.98 4.67 6.98
C SER A 275 1.17 5.19 8.40
N GLY A 276 2.04 6.19 8.54
CA GLY A 276 2.38 6.83 9.81
C GLY A 276 3.41 6.09 10.67
N LYS A 277 3.87 4.91 10.25
CA LYS A 277 4.85 4.09 10.98
C LYS A 277 6.26 4.25 10.39
N ASP A 278 7.26 4.57 11.25
CA ASP A 278 8.67 4.56 10.86
C ASP A 278 9.19 3.12 10.63
N PRO A 279 10.36 2.93 9.97
CA PRO A 279 10.85 1.61 9.59
C PRO A 279 11.18 0.65 10.73
N SER A 280 11.25 1.10 11.98
CA SER A 280 11.42 0.20 13.13
C SER A 280 10.19 -0.66 13.41
N LYS A 281 9.03 -0.25 12.90
CA LYS A 281 7.78 -1.00 12.99
C LYS A 281 7.74 -2.06 11.90
N VAL A 282 7.88 -3.32 12.32
CA VAL A 282 7.91 -4.49 11.41
C VAL A 282 6.62 -4.68 10.61
N ASP A 283 5.49 -4.18 11.09
CA ASP A 283 4.24 -4.14 10.31
C ASP A 283 4.46 -3.57 8.92
N ARG A 284 5.25 -2.52 8.81
CA ARG A 284 5.58 -1.87 7.55
C ARG A 284 6.86 -2.46 6.93
N SER A 285 7.96 -2.42 7.62
CA SER A 285 9.28 -2.78 7.07
C SER A 285 9.35 -4.26 6.66
N ALA A 286 8.82 -5.17 7.46
CA ALA A 286 8.84 -6.60 7.14
C ALA A 286 7.82 -6.98 6.06
N ALA A 287 6.68 -6.27 5.95
CA ALA A 287 5.76 -6.45 4.82
C ALA A 287 6.42 -6.03 3.49
N TYR A 288 7.20 -4.94 3.49
CA TYR A 288 7.98 -4.53 2.32
C TYR A 288 9.08 -5.53 1.98
N ALA A 289 9.81 -6.04 3.00
CA ALA A 289 10.82 -7.07 2.79
C ALA A 289 10.21 -8.39 2.27
N ALA A 290 9.07 -8.81 2.81
CA ALA A 290 8.37 -10.00 2.33
C ALA A 290 7.90 -9.84 0.87
N ARG A 291 7.44 -8.65 0.46
CA ARG A 291 7.16 -8.32 -0.95
C ARG A 291 8.41 -8.42 -1.81
N TYR A 292 9.51 -7.85 -1.36
CA TYR A 292 10.79 -7.90 -2.08
C TYR A 292 11.26 -9.34 -2.30
N VAL A 293 11.17 -10.19 -1.28
CA VAL A 293 11.48 -11.64 -1.38
C VAL A 293 10.56 -12.31 -2.40
N ALA A 294 9.24 -12.22 -2.22
CA ALA A 294 8.27 -12.87 -3.09
C ALA A 294 8.44 -12.45 -4.56
N LYS A 295 8.66 -11.16 -4.79
CA LYS A 295 8.87 -10.61 -6.14
C LYS A 295 10.13 -11.15 -6.80
N ASN A 296 11.25 -11.24 -6.07
CA ASN A 296 12.49 -11.79 -6.59
C ASN A 296 12.39 -13.29 -6.87
N VAL A 297 11.68 -14.07 -6.05
CA VAL A 297 11.42 -15.50 -6.29
C VAL A 297 10.66 -15.69 -7.61
N VAL A 298 9.58 -14.93 -7.85
CA VAL A 298 8.81 -15.02 -9.10
C VAL A 298 9.59 -14.48 -10.29
N ALA A 299 10.28 -13.35 -10.14
CA ALA A 299 11.11 -12.77 -11.20
C ALA A 299 12.28 -13.68 -11.62
N ALA A 300 12.85 -14.44 -10.67
CA ALA A 300 13.86 -15.45 -10.94
C ALA A 300 13.30 -16.66 -11.70
N GLY A 301 11.97 -16.79 -11.84
CA GLY A 301 11.32 -17.92 -12.48
C GLY A 301 11.28 -19.19 -11.63
N LEU A 302 11.47 -19.08 -10.31
CA LEU A 302 11.43 -20.23 -9.39
C LEU A 302 9.99 -20.71 -9.14
N ALA A 303 9.01 -19.82 -9.27
CA ALA A 303 7.59 -20.12 -9.17
C ALA A 303 6.77 -19.10 -9.97
N ASP A 304 5.52 -19.44 -10.32
CA ASP A 304 4.60 -18.49 -10.97
C ASP A 304 3.89 -17.59 -9.93
N LYS A 305 3.76 -18.10 -8.69
CA LYS A 305 3.19 -17.41 -7.52
C LYS A 305 4.06 -17.68 -6.30
N CYS A 306 4.19 -16.68 -5.45
CA CYS A 306 4.93 -16.81 -4.20
C CYS A 306 4.30 -15.94 -3.13
N GLU A 307 3.98 -16.53 -1.98
CA GLU A 307 3.63 -15.82 -0.75
C GLU A 307 4.72 -16.11 0.29
N VAL A 308 5.13 -15.06 0.99
CA VAL A 308 6.10 -15.15 2.08
C VAL A 308 5.45 -14.64 3.36
N GLN A 309 5.43 -15.48 4.39
CA GLN A 309 5.07 -15.04 5.75
C GLN A 309 6.33 -14.88 6.58
N VAL A 310 6.41 -13.78 7.32
CA VAL A 310 7.46 -13.54 8.31
C VAL A 310 6.79 -13.19 9.64
N ALA A 311 7.24 -13.78 10.74
CA ALA A 311 6.69 -13.51 12.08
C ALA A 311 7.80 -13.08 13.04
N TYR A 312 7.45 -12.16 13.97
CA TYR A 312 8.36 -11.61 14.97
C TYR A 312 7.78 -11.69 16.37
N ALA A 313 8.69 -11.71 17.36
CA ALA A 313 8.40 -11.42 18.76
C ALA A 313 8.98 -10.05 19.13
N ILE A 314 8.27 -9.29 19.95
CA ILE A 314 8.75 -7.97 20.40
C ILE A 314 10.13 -8.08 21.07
N GLY A 315 11.05 -7.18 20.74
CA GLY A 315 12.39 -7.16 21.32
C GLY A 315 13.34 -8.25 20.83
N VAL A 316 12.94 -9.09 19.86
CA VAL A 316 13.77 -10.14 19.24
C VAL A 316 14.14 -9.71 17.83
N ALA A 317 15.41 -9.80 17.46
CA ALA A 317 15.89 -9.40 16.13
C ALA A 317 15.57 -10.45 15.07
N LYS A 318 15.79 -11.73 15.36
CA LYS A 318 15.56 -12.82 14.39
C LYS A 318 14.07 -13.13 14.24
N PRO A 319 13.57 -13.30 13.00
CA PRO A 319 12.20 -13.79 12.81
C PRO A 319 11.99 -15.12 13.53
N VAL A 320 10.85 -15.27 14.20
CA VAL A 320 10.47 -16.53 14.86
C VAL A 320 10.04 -17.60 13.86
N SER A 321 9.59 -17.18 12.67
CA SER A 321 9.31 -18.09 11.55
C SER A 321 9.35 -17.36 10.21
N ILE A 322 9.73 -18.10 9.16
CA ILE A 322 9.66 -17.69 7.77
C ILE A 322 9.01 -18.85 7.01
N LEU A 323 7.92 -18.58 6.30
CA LEU A 323 7.24 -19.56 5.44
C LEU A 323 7.24 -19.03 4.01
N VAL A 324 7.58 -19.89 3.06
CA VAL A 324 7.43 -19.64 1.61
C VAL A 324 6.41 -20.61 1.06
N ASP A 325 5.35 -20.12 0.43
CA ASP A 325 4.28 -20.91 -0.20
C ASP A 325 4.21 -20.53 -1.68
N THR A 326 4.42 -21.49 -2.56
CA THR A 326 4.38 -21.30 -4.01
C THR A 326 3.06 -21.73 -4.64
N PHE A 327 2.08 -22.15 -3.84
CA PHE A 327 0.77 -22.64 -4.30
C PHE A 327 0.87 -23.76 -5.33
N GLY A 328 1.90 -24.60 -5.21
CA GLY A 328 2.17 -25.71 -6.13
C GLY A 328 2.68 -25.27 -7.52
N THR A 329 3.15 -24.03 -7.66
CA THR A 329 3.70 -23.50 -8.92
C THR A 329 5.23 -23.51 -8.96
N ALA A 330 5.90 -24.06 -7.93
CA ALA A 330 7.35 -24.16 -7.85
C ALA A 330 7.94 -24.93 -9.06
N LYS A 331 9.05 -24.42 -9.59
CA LYS A 331 9.82 -25.06 -10.67
C LYS A 331 10.99 -25.90 -10.15
N ILE A 332 11.32 -25.76 -8.86
CA ILE A 332 12.32 -26.52 -8.10
C ILE A 332 11.71 -26.93 -6.76
N ALA A 333 12.41 -27.73 -5.96
CA ALA A 333 11.94 -28.10 -4.63
C ALA A 333 11.72 -26.86 -3.74
N GLU A 334 10.60 -26.80 -3.02
CA GLU A 334 10.24 -25.65 -2.17
C GLU A 334 11.26 -25.43 -1.05
N GLU A 335 11.83 -26.52 -0.51
CA GLU A 335 12.90 -26.47 0.49
C GLU A 335 14.12 -25.69 -0.05
N LYS A 336 14.43 -25.88 -1.35
CA LYS A 336 15.52 -25.16 -1.99
C LYS A 336 15.22 -23.66 -2.14
N ILE A 337 13.97 -23.30 -2.45
CA ILE A 337 13.55 -21.90 -2.48
C ILE A 337 13.71 -21.28 -1.08
N GLN A 338 13.30 -21.97 -0.03
CA GLN A 338 13.42 -21.48 1.35
C GLN A 338 14.88 -21.31 1.80
N GLU A 339 15.78 -22.23 1.40
CA GLU A 339 17.24 -22.10 1.62
C GLU A 339 17.79 -20.83 0.94
N LEU A 340 17.43 -20.60 -0.33
CA LEU A 340 17.86 -19.42 -1.09
C LEU A 340 17.34 -18.12 -0.46
N VAL A 341 16.09 -18.10 -0.02
CA VAL A 341 15.50 -16.96 0.68
C VAL A 341 16.29 -16.67 1.96
N SER A 342 16.53 -17.68 2.80
CA SER A 342 17.27 -17.51 4.05
C SER A 342 18.72 -17.06 3.83
N LYS A 343 19.33 -17.44 2.71
CA LYS A 343 20.71 -17.08 2.37
C LYS A 343 20.86 -15.65 1.87
N HIS A 344 19.92 -15.18 1.05
CA HIS A 344 20.06 -13.93 0.28
C HIS A 344 19.32 -12.72 0.86
N PHE A 345 18.45 -12.94 1.86
CA PHE A 345 17.65 -11.86 2.45
C PHE A 345 17.79 -11.85 3.97
N ASP A 346 18.31 -10.74 4.49
CA ASP A 346 18.36 -10.52 5.93
C ASP A 346 17.03 -9.93 6.40
N LEU A 347 16.22 -10.73 7.06
CA LEU A 347 14.88 -10.35 7.52
C LEU A 347 14.87 -9.89 8.99
N ARG A 348 16.04 -9.61 9.60
CA ARG A 348 16.12 -8.89 10.87
C ARG A 348 15.74 -7.41 10.67
N PRO A 349 15.12 -6.73 11.62
CA PRO A 349 14.68 -5.33 11.44
C PRO A 349 15.79 -4.38 10.93
N ALA A 350 16.99 -4.44 11.49
CA ALA A 350 18.13 -3.64 11.03
C ALA A 350 18.57 -4.01 9.60
N GLY A 351 18.61 -5.31 9.29
CA GLY A 351 18.94 -5.82 7.95
C GLY A 351 17.93 -5.36 6.89
N ILE A 352 16.65 -5.36 7.21
CA ILE A 352 15.59 -4.86 6.32
C ILE A 352 15.77 -3.37 6.04
N ILE A 353 15.99 -2.58 7.09
CA ILE A 353 16.19 -1.12 6.97
C ILE A 353 17.36 -0.81 6.06
N GLU A 354 18.49 -1.51 6.22
CA GLU A 354 19.67 -1.35 5.38
C GLU A 354 19.42 -1.83 3.94
N MET A 355 18.91 -3.05 3.77
CA MET A 355 18.66 -3.68 2.47
C MET A 355 17.72 -2.87 1.57
N LEU A 356 16.70 -2.25 2.16
CA LEU A 356 15.67 -1.50 1.45
C LEU A 356 15.82 0.02 1.58
N ASP A 357 16.91 0.52 2.21
CA ASP A 357 17.18 1.95 2.35
C ASP A 357 16.00 2.75 2.95
N LEU A 358 15.37 2.20 4.00
CA LEU A 358 14.11 2.69 4.53
C LEU A 358 14.20 3.98 5.36
N LEU A 359 15.39 4.51 5.62
CA LEU A 359 15.57 5.77 6.36
C LEU A 359 15.44 7.02 5.48
N LYS A 360 15.08 6.85 4.20
CA LYS A 360 14.82 7.96 3.27
C LYS A 360 13.34 8.32 3.20
N PRO A 361 12.99 9.61 3.09
CA PRO A 361 11.60 10.05 2.98
C PRO A 361 11.01 9.71 1.61
N HIS A 362 10.09 8.77 1.55
CA HIS A 362 9.35 8.39 0.34
C HIS A 362 7.97 7.77 0.64
N TYR A 363 7.57 7.79 1.90
CA TYR A 363 6.39 7.07 2.37
C TYR A 363 5.08 7.66 1.89
N ARG A 364 4.96 8.99 1.87
CA ARG A 364 3.76 9.66 1.38
C ARG A 364 3.38 9.23 -0.04
N LYS A 365 4.36 8.98 -0.90
CA LYS A 365 4.13 8.54 -2.29
C LYS A 365 3.43 7.19 -2.39
N THR A 366 3.54 6.36 -1.35
CA THR A 366 2.92 5.03 -1.29
C THR A 366 1.54 5.03 -0.63
N ALA A 367 1.18 6.10 0.06
CA ALA A 367 -0.04 6.17 0.86
C ALA A 367 -1.36 6.19 0.04
N ALA A 368 -1.29 6.27 -1.30
CA ALA A 368 -2.41 6.11 -2.20
C ALA A 368 -2.02 5.25 -3.40
N TYR A 369 -2.99 4.50 -3.95
CA TYR A 369 -2.83 3.62 -5.13
C TYR A 369 -1.93 2.41 -4.91
N GLY A 370 -1.83 1.91 -3.67
CA GLY A 370 -1.09 0.74 -3.26
C GLY A 370 0.38 1.00 -2.93
N HIS A 371 0.92 0.20 -2.02
CA HIS A 371 2.33 0.21 -1.63
C HIS A 371 3.18 -0.70 -2.52
N PHE A 372 2.55 -1.60 -3.28
CA PHE A 372 3.20 -2.61 -4.11
C PHE A 372 2.80 -2.49 -5.58
N GLY A 373 3.66 -3.00 -6.47
CA GLY A 373 3.43 -2.96 -7.91
C GLY A 373 3.51 -1.56 -8.52
N ARG A 374 4.17 -0.63 -7.86
CA ARG A 374 4.33 0.76 -8.33
C ARG A 374 5.46 0.83 -9.35
N THR A 375 5.13 1.37 -10.52
CA THR A 375 6.09 1.61 -11.62
C THR A 375 6.35 3.10 -11.86
N ASP A 376 5.59 3.94 -11.20
CA ASP A 376 5.65 5.40 -11.26
C ASP A 376 6.57 6.02 -10.20
N VAL A 377 7.02 5.21 -9.22
CA VAL A 377 7.90 5.61 -8.11
C VAL A 377 9.02 4.57 -7.99
N ASP A 378 10.26 5.01 -7.83
CA ASP A 378 11.37 4.11 -7.47
C ASP A 378 11.26 3.70 -6.01
N LEU A 379 10.87 2.44 -5.78
CA LEU A 379 10.70 1.86 -4.46
C LEU A 379 11.65 0.67 -4.31
N PRO A 380 12.54 0.65 -3.29
CA PRO A 380 13.54 -0.41 -3.13
C PRO A 380 12.95 -1.82 -3.07
N TRP A 381 11.79 -1.99 -2.44
CA TRP A 381 11.12 -3.30 -2.32
C TRP A 381 10.45 -3.79 -3.61
N GLU A 382 10.44 -2.98 -4.66
CA GLU A 382 9.97 -3.36 -6.00
C GLU A 382 11.11 -3.77 -6.96
N ARG A 383 12.37 -3.72 -6.51
CA ARG A 383 13.54 -4.15 -7.31
C ARG A 383 13.58 -5.66 -7.44
N THR A 384 14.14 -6.14 -8.57
CA THR A 384 14.33 -7.57 -8.88
C THR A 384 15.82 -7.91 -9.02
N ASP A 385 16.66 -7.17 -8.33
CA ASP A 385 18.13 -7.25 -8.38
C ASP A 385 18.72 -8.54 -7.80
N LYS A 386 17.92 -9.32 -7.06
CA LYS A 386 18.29 -10.65 -6.58
C LYS A 386 17.87 -11.78 -7.52
N ALA A 387 17.05 -11.50 -8.54
CA ALA A 387 16.47 -12.53 -9.39
C ALA A 387 17.54 -13.39 -10.11
N ASP A 388 18.57 -12.76 -10.67
CA ASP A 388 19.61 -13.47 -11.43
C ASP A 388 20.43 -14.42 -10.54
N ILE A 389 20.82 -13.99 -9.33
CA ILE A 389 21.56 -14.83 -8.40
C ILE A 389 20.70 -15.99 -7.89
N LEU A 390 19.42 -15.74 -7.59
CA LEU A 390 18.50 -16.80 -7.18
C LEU A 390 18.32 -17.85 -8.29
N ARG A 391 18.14 -17.42 -9.53
CA ARG A 391 18.02 -18.28 -10.69
C ARG A 391 19.28 -19.14 -10.90
N HIS A 392 20.45 -18.50 -10.87
CA HIS A 392 21.73 -19.20 -11.04
C HIS A 392 21.95 -20.26 -9.96
N GLU A 393 21.74 -19.94 -8.68
CA GLU A 393 21.91 -20.88 -7.57
C GLU A 393 20.81 -21.95 -7.50
N ALA A 394 19.67 -21.71 -8.14
CA ALA A 394 18.62 -22.70 -8.34
C ALA A 394 18.97 -23.72 -9.46
N GLY A 395 19.95 -23.42 -10.31
CA GLY A 395 20.32 -24.26 -11.45
C GLY A 395 19.41 -24.12 -12.67
N LEU A 396 18.76 -22.95 -12.84
CA LEU A 396 17.84 -22.64 -13.95
C LEU A 396 18.46 -21.71 -15.01
#